data_5c451da9d3fdb561748d5ea0c0b5b45f
#
_entry.id   5c451da9d3fdb561748d5ea0c0b5b45f
#
_cell.length_a   1.000
_cell.length_b   1.000
_cell.length_c   1.000
_cell.angle_alpha   90.00
_cell.angle_beta   90.00
_cell.angle_gamma   90.00
#
_symmetry.space_group_name_H-M   'P 1'
#
loop_
_entity.id
_entity.type
_entity.pdbx_description
1 polymer ?
#
loop_
_entity_poly.entity_id
_entity_poly.type
_entity_poly.pdbx_seq_one_letter_code
_entity_poly.pdbx_strand_id
1 'polypeptide(L)'
;VAMIVAKLIDENKLDLKKNVADYWPEFANGGKENIKVKTLLSHQAGMYGWRQPIDETDFYKWDYVVDLLANQEPYHKADEKICYHPKTIGFLVGELIKRVTNKSVGKNLEELLNSPLKTKCFIGTPSAYHDNIAELISSESLRKAFSDPTNVDEYLITAFLNPANRTKTANTAEWRL
;
A
#
# COMPACT_ATOMS: atom_id res chain seq x y z
N VAL A 1 -3.93 -9.01 0.68
CA VAL A 1 -3.93 -8.33 -0.64
C VAL A 1 -3.58 -9.32 -1.75
N ALA A 2 -2.45 -10.06 -1.68
CA ALA A 2 -2.00 -10.98 -2.74
C ALA A 2 -3.06 -12.01 -3.17
N MET A 3 -3.78 -12.61 -2.23
CA MET A 3 -4.86 -13.58 -2.54
C MET A 3 -6.02 -12.95 -3.32
N ILE A 4 -6.37 -11.69 -3.02
CA ILE A 4 -7.38 -10.95 -3.79
C ILE A 4 -6.89 -10.75 -5.22
N VAL A 5 -5.64 -10.31 -5.37
CA VAL A 5 -5.03 -10.12 -6.71
C VAL A 5 -5.02 -11.45 -7.49
N ALA A 6 -4.59 -12.55 -6.86
CA ALA A 6 -4.58 -13.87 -7.52
C ALA A 6 -5.99 -14.29 -7.99
N LYS A 7 -7.00 -14.07 -7.15
CA LYS A 7 -8.40 -14.32 -7.53
C LYS A 7 -8.85 -13.45 -8.72
N LEU A 8 -8.51 -12.17 -8.71
CA LEU A 8 -8.89 -11.27 -9.82
C LEU A 8 -8.20 -11.66 -11.14
N ILE A 9 -6.98 -12.20 -11.08
CA ILE A 9 -6.27 -12.74 -12.24
C ILE A 9 -6.97 -14.00 -12.74
N ASP A 10 -7.27 -14.92 -11.85
CA ASP A 10 -7.99 -16.18 -12.18
C ASP A 10 -9.35 -15.92 -12.82
N GLU A 11 -10.05 -14.90 -12.34
CA GLU A 11 -11.33 -14.43 -12.90
C GLU A 11 -11.19 -13.59 -14.19
N ASN A 12 -9.99 -13.41 -14.74
CA ASN A 12 -9.68 -12.55 -15.89
C ASN A 12 -10.11 -11.08 -15.72
N LYS A 13 -10.25 -10.60 -14.47
CA LYS A 13 -10.57 -9.20 -14.14
C LYS A 13 -9.33 -8.32 -14.08
N LEU A 14 -8.16 -8.92 -13.80
CA LEU A 14 -6.88 -8.26 -13.73
C LEU A 14 -5.85 -9.04 -14.56
N ASP A 15 -5.14 -8.35 -15.45
CA ASP A 15 -4.08 -8.93 -16.27
C ASP A 15 -2.72 -8.33 -15.87
N LEU A 16 -1.78 -9.21 -15.53
CA LEU A 16 -0.41 -8.83 -15.16
C LEU A 16 0.37 -8.11 -16.27
N LYS A 17 0.00 -8.33 -17.52
CA LYS A 17 0.65 -7.77 -18.70
C LYS A 17 0.10 -6.41 -19.11
N LYS A 18 -1.10 -6.07 -18.68
CA LYS A 18 -1.71 -4.76 -18.91
C LYS A 18 -1.03 -3.66 -18.08
N ASN A 19 -1.16 -2.42 -18.51
CA ASN A 19 -0.69 -1.28 -17.75
C ASN A 19 -1.63 -1.00 -16.58
N VAL A 20 -1.08 -0.47 -15.48
CA VAL A 20 -1.90 -0.02 -14.35
C VAL A 20 -2.91 1.03 -14.80
N ALA A 21 -2.50 1.91 -15.73
CA ALA A 21 -3.33 2.95 -16.31
C ALA A 21 -4.56 2.43 -17.07
N ASP A 22 -4.55 1.19 -17.55
CA ASP A 22 -5.72 0.57 -18.19
C ASP A 22 -6.89 0.35 -17.21
N TYR A 23 -6.59 0.29 -15.92
CA TYR A 23 -7.57 0.14 -14.83
C TYR A 23 -7.73 1.42 -14.00
N TRP A 24 -6.67 2.22 -13.94
CA TRP A 24 -6.59 3.45 -13.17
C TRP A 24 -5.95 4.55 -14.05
N PRO A 25 -6.76 5.24 -14.90
CA PRO A 25 -6.26 6.17 -15.91
C PRO A 25 -5.39 7.30 -15.34
N GLU A 26 -5.71 7.83 -14.17
CA GLU A 26 -4.97 8.92 -13.53
C GLU A 26 -3.55 8.50 -13.13
N PHE A 27 -3.30 7.20 -12.98
CA PHE A 27 -1.96 6.68 -12.71
C PHE A 27 -0.96 6.93 -13.86
N ALA A 28 -1.45 7.20 -15.08
CA ALA A 28 -0.60 7.54 -16.21
C ALA A 28 0.19 8.86 -16.01
N ASN A 29 -0.30 9.75 -15.14
CA ASN A 29 0.37 11.02 -14.86
C ASN A 29 1.81 10.80 -14.36
N GLY A 30 2.68 11.79 -14.60
CA GLY A 30 4.08 11.72 -14.19
C GLY A 30 4.91 10.65 -14.93
N GLY A 31 4.52 10.26 -16.15
CA GLY A 31 5.29 9.34 -17.00
C GLY A 31 5.13 7.86 -16.61
N LYS A 32 3.97 7.49 -16.02
CA LYS A 32 3.72 6.13 -15.56
C LYS A 32 2.77 5.32 -16.46
N GLU A 33 2.42 5.84 -17.63
CA GLU A 33 1.46 5.23 -18.57
C GLU A 33 1.80 3.79 -18.98
N ASN A 34 3.08 3.44 -19.00
CA ASN A 34 3.56 2.12 -19.42
C ASN A 34 3.91 1.16 -18.28
N ILE A 35 3.68 1.55 -17.02
CA ILE A 35 3.94 0.69 -15.85
C ILE A 35 2.92 -0.44 -15.83
N LYS A 36 3.41 -1.68 -15.95
CA LYS A 36 2.58 -2.88 -15.93
C LYS A 36 2.15 -3.28 -14.53
N VAL A 37 1.02 -3.96 -14.43
CA VAL A 37 0.52 -4.51 -13.16
C VAL A 37 1.59 -5.40 -12.51
N LYS A 38 2.26 -6.27 -13.27
CA LYS A 38 3.35 -7.11 -12.73
C LYS A 38 4.51 -6.31 -12.16
N THR A 39 4.90 -5.21 -12.80
CA THR A 39 5.98 -4.31 -12.39
C THR A 39 5.66 -3.63 -11.06
N LEU A 40 4.40 -3.20 -10.88
CA LEU A 40 3.93 -2.65 -9.61
C LEU A 40 3.96 -3.70 -8.49
N LEU A 41 3.42 -4.89 -8.75
CA LEU A 41 3.33 -5.98 -7.77
C LEU A 41 4.70 -6.54 -7.36
N SER A 42 5.72 -6.39 -8.21
CA SER A 42 7.09 -6.85 -7.93
C SER A 42 8.01 -5.76 -7.38
N HIS A 43 7.45 -4.62 -6.94
CA HIS A 43 8.19 -3.50 -6.38
C HIS A 43 9.22 -2.85 -7.33
N GLN A 44 8.93 -2.85 -8.62
CA GLN A 44 9.82 -2.32 -9.65
C GLN A 44 9.26 -1.04 -10.30
N ALA A 45 8.18 -0.48 -9.76
CA ALA A 45 7.49 0.69 -10.33
C ALA A 45 8.14 2.04 -9.94
N GLY A 46 9.14 2.06 -9.07
CA GLY A 46 9.74 3.31 -8.58
C GLY A 46 8.83 4.14 -7.68
N MET A 47 7.80 3.53 -7.09
CA MET A 47 6.74 4.22 -6.31
C MET A 47 6.84 3.93 -4.81
N TYR A 48 8.05 3.85 -4.25
CA TYR A 48 8.32 3.40 -2.90
C TYR A 48 8.05 4.42 -1.78
N GLY A 49 7.66 5.64 -2.13
CA GLY A 49 7.31 6.71 -1.18
C GLY A 49 6.51 7.83 -1.84
N TRP A 50 6.05 8.78 -1.05
CA TRP A 50 5.47 10.04 -1.53
C TRP A 50 6.59 11.08 -1.73
N ARG A 51 6.56 11.79 -2.87
CA ARG A 51 7.54 12.85 -3.15
C ARG A 51 7.37 14.06 -2.25
N GLN A 52 6.15 14.39 -1.88
CA GLN A 52 5.91 15.43 -0.90
C GLN A 52 5.78 14.86 0.52
N PRO A 53 6.13 15.64 1.55
CA PRO A 53 5.88 15.27 2.94
C PRO A 53 4.39 15.05 3.17
N ILE A 54 4.05 13.96 3.86
CA ILE A 54 2.70 13.69 4.36
C ILE A 54 2.74 13.40 5.85
N ASP A 55 1.62 13.59 6.53
CA ASP A 55 1.45 13.26 7.93
C ASP A 55 0.86 11.86 8.13
N GLU A 56 1.06 11.26 9.32
CA GLU A 56 0.45 9.95 9.65
C GLU A 56 -1.07 9.96 9.50
N THR A 57 -1.73 11.06 9.80
CA THR A 57 -3.18 11.21 9.69
C THR A 57 -3.68 11.27 8.25
N ASP A 58 -2.80 11.54 7.29
CA ASP A 58 -3.15 11.53 5.88
C ASP A 58 -3.46 10.11 5.39
N PHE A 59 -2.96 9.07 6.07
CA PHE A 59 -3.28 7.68 5.75
C PHE A 59 -4.78 7.36 5.89
N TYR A 60 -5.52 8.12 6.69
CA TYR A 60 -6.97 8.00 6.82
C TYR A 60 -7.73 8.69 5.68
N LYS A 61 -7.05 9.47 4.86
CA LYS A 61 -7.60 10.20 3.71
C LYS A 61 -7.24 9.46 2.42
N TRP A 62 -7.87 8.30 2.21
CA TRP A 62 -7.53 7.39 1.09
C TRP A 62 -7.36 8.11 -0.24
N ASP A 63 -8.37 8.85 -0.67
CA ASP A 63 -8.38 9.50 -2.00
C ASP A 63 -7.25 10.55 -2.12
N TYR A 64 -6.91 11.25 -1.04
CA TYR A 64 -5.80 12.20 -1.00
C TYR A 64 -4.44 11.54 -1.22
N VAL A 65 -4.10 10.51 -0.45
CA VAL A 65 -2.78 9.86 -0.58
C VAL A 65 -2.64 9.08 -1.88
N VAL A 66 -3.74 8.57 -2.41
CA VAL A 66 -3.81 7.90 -3.72
C VAL A 66 -3.65 8.90 -4.85
N ASP A 67 -4.27 10.07 -4.78
CA ASP A 67 -4.12 11.15 -5.75
C ASP A 67 -2.68 11.65 -5.83
N LEU A 68 -2.00 11.79 -4.69
CA LEU A 68 -0.57 12.11 -4.67
C LEU A 68 0.27 11.08 -5.42
N LEU A 69 0.00 9.79 -5.20
CA LEU A 69 0.70 8.70 -5.91
C LEU A 69 0.37 8.67 -7.40
N ALA A 70 -0.87 8.98 -7.76
CA ALA A 70 -1.28 9.05 -9.16
C ALA A 70 -0.56 10.18 -9.91
N ASN A 71 -0.34 11.32 -9.28
CA ASN A 71 0.17 12.52 -9.93
C ASN A 71 1.70 12.66 -9.86
N GLN A 72 2.38 11.99 -8.95
CA GLN A 72 3.84 12.09 -8.84
C GLN A 72 4.58 11.29 -9.92
N GLU A 73 5.81 11.71 -10.21
CA GLU A 73 6.77 10.95 -11.01
C GLU A 73 7.35 9.79 -10.16
N PRO A 74 7.71 8.64 -10.77
CA PRO A 74 8.45 7.60 -10.09
C PRO A 74 9.86 8.07 -9.68
N TYR A 75 10.44 7.47 -8.66
CA TYR A 75 11.80 7.79 -8.21
C TYR A 75 12.89 7.20 -9.11
N HIS A 76 12.56 6.17 -9.86
CA HIS A 76 13.42 5.57 -10.88
C HIS A 76 12.56 5.00 -12.00
N LYS A 77 13.16 4.72 -13.13
CA LYS A 77 12.47 4.12 -14.28
C LYS A 77 11.94 2.73 -13.90
N ALA A 78 10.73 2.44 -14.35
CA ALA A 78 10.11 1.15 -14.15
C ALA A 78 10.98 0.00 -14.72
N ASP A 79 10.98 -1.14 -14.03
CA ASP A 79 11.77 -2.33 -14.35
C ASP A 79 13.31 -2.15 -14.28
N GLU A 80 13.82 -0.98 -13.83
CA GLU A 80 15.26 -0.72 -13.69
C GLU A 80 15.85 -1.41 -12.47
N LYS A 81 15.14 -1.34 -11.33
CA LYS A 81 15.59 -1.94 -10.07
C LYS A 81 14.40 -2.29 -9.17
N ILE A 82 14.65 -3.15 -8.20
CA ILE A 82 13.69 -3.50 -7.16
C ILE A 82 13.94 -2.60 -5.95
N CYS A 83 12.92 -1.83 -5.56
CA CYS A 83 12.92 -1.05 -4.32
C CYS A 83 11.62 -1.36 -3.58
N TYR A 84 11.69 -1.98 -2.43
CA TYR A 84 10.52 -2.35 -1.65
C TYR A 84 9.62 -1.13 -1.36
N HIS A 85 8.33 -1.24 -1.60
CA HIS A 85 7.33 -0.19 -1.41
C HIS A 85 6.58 -0.40 -0.08
N PRO A 86 7.19 -0.18 1.10
CA PRO A 86 6.67 -0.66 2.39
C PRO A 86 5.29 -0.09 2.73
N LYS A 87 5.04 1.16 2.40
CA LYS A 87 3.79 1.87 2.72
C LYS A 87 2.91 2.06 1.51
N THR A 88 3.48 2.48 0.40
CA THR A 88 2.73 2.84 -0.80
C THR A 88 2.07 1.66 -1.49
N ILE A 89 2.63 0.44 -1.38
CA ILE A 89 2.07 -0.75 -2.05
C ILE A 89 0.63 -1.05 -1.62
N GLY A 90 0.31 -0.79 -0.34
CA GLY A 90 -1.04 -0.98 0.18
C GLY A 90 -2.06 -0.07 -0.51
N PHE A 91 -1.70 1.20 -0.74
CA PHE A 91 -2.54 2.17 -1.44
C PHE A 91 -2.57 1.91 -2.94
N LEU A 92 -1.43 1.66 -3.56
CA LEU A 92 -1.32 1.42 -5.00
C LEU A 92 -2.12 0.18 -5.45
N VAL A 93 -1.88 -0.95 -4.79
CA VAL A 93 -2.59 -2.20 -5.12
C VAL A 93 -4.02 -2.18 -4.60
N GLY A 94 -4.25 -1.51 -3.47
CA GLY A 94 -5.59 -1.32 -2.93
C GLY A 94 -6.48 -0.50 -3.85
N GLU A 95 -5.97 0.59 -4.43
CA GLU A 95 -6.71 1.39 -5.41
C GLU A 95 -6.97 0.60 -6.69
N LEU A 96 -5.98 -0.15 -7.18
CA LEU A 96 -6.17 -1.03 -8.33
C LEU A 96 -7.30 -2.05 -8.09
N ILE A 97 -7.33 -2.69 -6.92
CA ILE A 97 -8.42 -3.60 -6.52
C ILE A 97 -9.76 -2.84 -6.47
N LYS A 98 -9.79 -1.66 -5.86
CA LYS A 98 -11.00 -0.81 -5.76
C LYS A 98 -11.54 -0.47 -7.15
N ARG A 99 -10.69 -0.08 -8.10
CA ARG A 99 -11.08 0.22 -9.49
C ARG A 99 -11.64 -0.98 -10.24
N VAL A 100 -11.02 -2.14 -10.05
CA VAL A 100 -11.45 -3.39 -10.72
C VAL A 100 -12.75 -3.94 -10.14
N THR A 101 -12.99 -3.77 -8.83
CA THR A 101 -14.09 -4.43 -8.12
C THR A 101 -15.20 -3.50 -7.65
N ASN A 102 -14.97 -2.18 -7.63
CA ASN A 102 -15.82 -1.18 -6.96
C ASN A 102 -16.03 -1.45 -5.46
N LYS A 103 -15.08 -2.13 -4.81
CA LYS A 103 -15.13 -2.50 -3.39
C LYS A 103 -13.80 -2.21 -2.71
N SER A 104 -13.83 -1.91 -1.42
CA SER A 104 -12.61 -1.80 -0.62
C SER A 104 -11.85 -3.13 -0.53
N VAL A 105 -10.57 -3.07 -0.19
CA VAL A 105 -9.74 -4.27 0.02
C VAL A 105 -10.32 -5.15 1.13
N GLY A 106 -10.79 -4.52 2.24
CA GLY A 106 -11.43 -5.23 3.35
C GLY A 106 -12.70 -5.98 2.92
N LYS A 107 -13.54 -5.33 2.08
CA LYS A 107 -14.76 -5.97 1.56
C LYS A 107 -14.45 -7.15 0.62
N ASN A 108 -13.45 -7.00 -0.24
CA ASN A 108 -12.99 -8.10 -1.09
C ASN A 108 -12.45 -9.27 -0.25
N LEU A 109 -11.73 -8.99 0.84
CA LEU A 109 -11.21 -10.02 1.75
C LEU A 109 -12.34 -10.73 2.49
N GLU A 110 -13.35 -9.99 2.93
CA GLU A 110 -14.55 -10.55 3.57
C GLU A 110 -15.24 -11.57 2.66
N GLU A 111 -15.47 -11.20 1.41
CA GLU A 111 -16.13 -12.05 0.44
C GLU A 111 -15.27 -13.26 0.01
N LEU A 112 -13.94 -13.08 -0.02
CA LEU A 112 -13.00 -14.12 -0.43
C LEU A 112 -12.76 -15.18 0.66
N LEU A 113 -12.65 -14.74 1.92
CA LEU A 113 -12.22 -15.60 3.03
C LEU A 113 -13.27 -15.73 4.13
N ASN A 114 -13.70 -14.61 4.71
CA ASN A 114 -14.47 -14.67 5.96
C ASN A 114 -15.84 -15.31 5.75
N SER A 115 -16.57 -14.87 4.71
CA SER A 115 -17.90 -15.38 4.43
C SER A 115 -17.90 -16.88 4.06
N PRO A 116 -17.07 -17.35 3.09
CA PRO A 116 -17.11 -18.76 2.70
C PRO A 116 -16.44 -19.71 3.69
N LEU A 117 -15.37 -19.26 4.38
CA LEU A 117 -14.58 -20.12 5.27
C LEU A 117 -14.86 -19.89 6.76
N LYS A 118 -15.73 -18.92 7.09
CA LYS A 118 -16.05 -18.49 8.47
C LYS A 118 -14.80 -18.10 9.25
N THR A 119 -13.83 -17.44 8.58
CA THR A 119 -12.60 -16.96 9.19
C THR A 119 -12.77 -15.55 9.74
N LYS A 120 -11.78 -15.08 10.48
CA LYS A 120 -11.69 -13.71 11.03
C LYS A 120 -10.38 -13.08 10.56
N CYS A 121 -10.32 -12.74 9.28
CA CYS A 121 -9.16 -12.09 8.65
C CYS A 121 -9.59 -10.72 8.14
N PHE A 122 -8.99 -9.64 8.65
CA PHE A 122 -9.44 -8.28 8.38
C PHE A 122 -8.34 -7.41 7.77
N ILE A 123 -8.75 -6.49 6.91
CA ILE A 123 -8.02 -5.27 6.52
C ILE A 123 -9.02 -4.15 6.76
N GLY A 124 -8.77 -3.36 7.84
CA GLY A 124 -9.79 -2.59 8.55
C GLY A 124 -10.55 -3.51 9.49
N THR A 125 -10.09 -3.61 10.76
CA THR A 125 -10.66 -4.54 11.73
C THR A 125 -11.88 -3.93 12.41
N PRO A 126 -13.06 -4.57 12.36
CA PRO A 126 -14.24 -4.07 13.06
C PRO A 126 -13.97 -3.91 14.56
N SER A 127 -14.51 -2.83 15.16
CA SER A 127 -14.27 -2.47 16.56
C SER A 127 -14.60 -3.60 17.56
N ALA A 128 -15.58 -4.46 17.26
CA ALA A 128 -15.93 -5.63 18.08
C ALA A 128 -14.79 -6.65 18.27
N TYR A 129 -13.72 -6.55 17.46
CA TYR A 129 -12.55 -7.42 17.56
C TYR A 129 -11.31 -6.73 18.10
N HIS A 130 -11.36 -5.43 18.42
CA HIS A 130 -10.18 -4.66 18.84
C HIS A 130 -9.53 -5.21 20.12
N ASP A 131 -10.31 -5.73 21.06
CA ASP A 131 -9.81 -6.33 22.30
C ASP A 131 -9.03 -7.63 22.07
N ASN A 132 -9.18 -8.24 20.91
CA ASN A 132 -8.47 -9.47 20.52
C ASN A 132 -7.21 -9.22 19.69
N ILE A 133 -6.86 -7.95 19.43
CA ILE A 133 -5.69 -7.59 18.65
C ILE A 133 -4.49 -7.42 19.57
N ALA A 134 -3.42 -8.16 19.29
CA ALA A 134 -2.16 -7.99 19.99
C ALA A 134 -1.56 -6.59 19.70
N GLU A 135 -0.95 -6.00 20.70
CA GLU A 135 -0.23 -4.73 20.53
C GLU A 135 1.02 -4.91 19.66
N LEU A 136 1.25 -3.94 18.79
CA LEU A 136 2.49 -3.83 18.04
C LEU A 136 3.59 -3.29 18.96
N ILE A 137 4.66 -4.05 19.13
CA ILE A 137 5.83 -3.66 19.92
C ILE A 137 6.96 -3.25 18.94
N SER A 138 7.46 -2.02 19.09
CA SER A 138 8.54 -1.56 18.22
C SER A 138 9.87 -2.25 18.55
N SER A 139 10.60 -2.67 17.51
CA SER A 139 11.96 -3.17 17.67
C SER A 139 12.92 -2.05 18.10
N GLU A 140 13.71 -2.30 19.13
CA GLU A 140 14.75 -1.36 19.57
C GLU A 140 15.83 -1.17 18.50
N SER A 141 16.18 -2.21 17.78
CA SER A 141 17.15 -2.16 16.68
C SER A 141 16.68 -1.26 15.54
N LEU A 142 15.39 -1.30 15.17
CA LEU A 142 14.83 -0.40 14.16
C LEU A 142 14.82 1.05 14.67
N ARG A 143 14.46 1.28 15.94
CA ARG A 143 14.52 2.63 16.51
C ARG A 143 15.95 3.19 16.49
N LYS A 144 16.96 2.39 16.82
CA LYS A 144 18.37 2.80 16.74
C LYS A 144 18.81 3.04 15.29
N ALA A 145 18.42 2.19 14.35
CA ALA A 145 18.79 2.35 12.94
C ALA A 145 18.26 3.67 12.34
N PHE A 146 17.09 4.14 12.77
CA PHE A 146 16.48 5.40 12.30
C PHE A 146 16.69 6.60 13.23
N SER A 147 17.46 6.46 14.31
CA SER A 147 17.73 7.58 15.24
C SER A 147 18.73 8.60 14.70
N ASP A 148 19.57 8.22 13.76
CA ASP A 148 20.54 9.09 13.09
C ASP A 148 20.30 9.10 11.58
N PRO A 149 19.47 10.05 11.08
CA PRO A 149 19.13 10.14 9.66
C PRO A 149 20.32 10.50 8.76
N THR A 150 21.45 10.97 9.31
CA THR A 150 22.64 11.32 8.52
C THR A 150 23.35 10.09 7.93
N ASN A 151 23.12 8.91 8.52
CA ASN A 151 23.70 7.63 8.08
C ASN A 151 22.67 6.73 7.40
N VAL A 152 21.47 7.23 7.07
CA VAL A 152 20.41 6.45 6.45
C VAL A 152 20.34 6.78 4.95
N ASP A 153 20.29 5.76 4.11
CA ASP A 153 20.11 5.90 2.66
C ASP A 153 18.82 6.70 2.35
N GLU A 154 18.89 7.60 1.37
CA GLU A 154 17.74 8.42 0.93
C GLU A 154 16.51 7.57 0.60
N TYR A 155 16.71 6.40 0.02
CA TYR A 155 15.64 5.44 -0.20
C TYR A 155 14.94 5.03 1.10
N LEU A 156 15.71 4.70 2.14
CA LEU A 156 15.15 4.29 3.43
C LEU A 156 14.38 5.43 4.10
N ILE A 157 14.90 6.67 4.03
CA ILE A 157 14.20 7.85 4.52
C ILE A 157 12.86 7.99 3.80
N THR A 158 12.87 8.00 2.49
CA THR A 158 11.68 8.18 1.66
C THR A 158 10.65 7.06 1.89
N ALA A 159 11.09 5.81 1.87
CA ALA A 159 10.21 4.66 1.96
C ALA A 159 9.64 4.42 3.36
N PHE A 160 10.40 4.71 4.41
CA PHE A 160 10.05 4.35 5.78
C PHE A 160 9.77 5.54 6.71
N LEU A 161 10.29 6.73 6.41
CA LEU A 161 10.16 7.90 7.28
C LEU A 161 9.24 9.00 6.72
N ASN A 162 8.67 8.81 5.53
CA ASN A 162 7.64 9.70 4.99
C ASN A 162 6.29 8.96 4.81
N PRO A 163 5.34 9.12 5.75
CA PRO A 163 5.49 9.73 7.08
C PRO A 163 6.24 8.80 8.06
N ALA A 164 6.81 9.38 9.11
CA ALA A 164 7.40 8.59 10.20
C ALA A 164 6.28 8.01 11.07
N ASN A 165 5.94 6.76 10.86
CA ASN A 165 4.92 6.08 11.66
C ASN A 165 5.46 5.72 13.05
N ARG A 166 4.70 6.05 14.07
CA ARG A 166 4.99 5.66 15.44
C ARG A 166 4.26 4.37 15.79
N THR A 167 4.91 3.48 16.54
CA THR A 167 4.27 2.25 17.04
C THR A 167 2.99 2.54 17.83
N LYS A 168 2.95 3.68 18.55
CA LYS A 168 1.74 4.12 19.26
C LYS A 168 0.56 4.33 18.32
N THR A 169 0.78 4.92 17.16
CA THR A 169 -0.27 5.15 16.15
C THR A 169 -0.87 3.83 15.66
N ALA A 170 -0.02 2.82 15.41
CA ALA A 170 -0.48 1.51 14.95
C ALA A 170 -1.34 0.75 15.98
N ASN A 171 -1.32 1.18 17.25
CA ASN A 171 -2.13 0.59 18.34
C ASN A 171 -3.41 1.39 18.63
N THR A 172 -3.70 2.45 17.88
CA THR A 172 -4.93 3.23 18.05
C THR A 172 -6.13 2.56 17.35
N ALA A 173 -7.34 2.90 17.81
CA ALA A 173 -8.56 2.41 17.20
C ALA A 173 -8.70 2.87 15.75
N GLU A 174 -8.34 4.11 15.47
CA GLU A 174 -8.38 4.70 14.13
C GLU A 174 -7.48 3.95 13.13
N TRP A 175 -6.29 3.53 13.57
CA TRP A 175 -5.38 2.78 12.72
C TRP A 175 -5.87 1.36 12.42
N ARG A 176 -6.62 0.78 13.33
CA ARG A 176 -7.16 -0.58 13.21
C ARG A 176 -8.38 -0.67 12.30
N LEU A 177 -9.11 0.44 12.12
CA LEU A 177 -10.30 0.54 11.26
C LEU A 177 -9.92 0.64 9.78
#